data_b7695cc8ec00fd39571c7597c44523a3
#
_entry.id   b7695cc8ec00fd39571c7597c44523a3
#
_cell.length_a   1.000
_cell.length_b   1.000
_cell.length_c   1.000
_cell.angle_alpha   90.00
_cell.angle_beta   90.00
_cell.angle_gamma   90.00
#
_symmetry.space_group_name_H-M   'P 1'
#
loop_
_entity.id
_entity.type
_entity.pdbx_description
1 polymer ?
#
loop_
_entity_poly.entity_id
_entity_poly.type
_entity_poly.pdbx_seq_one_letter_code
_entity_poly.pdbx_strand_id
1 'polypeptide(L)'
;MLRNQIFISRYNVSQGEEIGMTNNMNISFEETQDPSGIRCGPDHYQECSRDPVRTPLQWNSEDNTAGFSSNRSAHTWLPVNADYLNGINVKVRELFRFDH
;
A
#
# COMPACT_ATOMS: atom_id res chain seq x y z
N MET A 1 0.22 -11.74 1.26
CA MET A 1 1.49 -11.68 0.51
C MET A 1 2.27 -10.46 0.90
N LEU A 2 3.50 -10.66 1.27
CA LEU A 2 4.36 -9.53 1.63
C LEU A 2 4.84 -8.79 0.38
N ARG A 3 5.12 -7.51 0.59
CA ARG A 3 5.63 -6.67 -0.45
C ARG A 3 7.12 -6.82 -0.52
N ASN A 4 7.61 -7.78 -1.23
CA ASN A 4 9.03 -8.05 -1.23
C ASN A 4 9.70 -7.86 -2.57
N GLN A 5 9.16 -7.06 -3.36
CA GLN A 5 9.68 -6.85 -4.54
C GLN A 5 10.56 -5.99 -4.69
N ILE A 6 11.05 -5.94 -4.82
CA ILE A 6 11.83 -5.42 -4.97
C ILE A 6 12.43 -4.74 -5.74
N PHE A 7 12.73 -4.19 -5.86
CA PHE A 7 13.09 -3.50 -6.41
C PHE A 7 13.82 -3.08 -6.82
N ILE A 8 14.25 -2.93 -7.02
CA ILE A 8 14.96 -2.94 -7.79
C ILE A 8 15.58 -1.83 -8.39
N SER A 9 15.08 -1.04 -8.97
CA SER A 9 15.59 0.26 -9.29
C SER A 9 15.57 1.11 -8.05
N ARG A 10 16.59 1.86 -7.81
CA ARG A 10 16.58 2.78 -6.68
C ARG A 10 15.49 3.83 -6.84
N TYR A 11 14.92 3.97 -8.02
CA TYR A 11 13.86 4.93 -8.24
C TYR A 11 12.48 4.33 -8.08
N ASN A 12 12.40 3.02 -7.96
CA ASN A 12 11.12 2.34 -7.90
C ASN A 12 11.04 1.37 -6.75
N VAL A 13 11.70 1.66 -5.68
CA VAL A 13 11.66 0.80 -4.50
C VAL A 13 10.27 0.85 -3.90
N SER A 14 9.68 -0.30 -3.69
CA SER A 14 8.44 -0.41 -2.94
C SER A 14 8.73 -0.17 -1.48
N GLN A 15 7.98 0.74 -0.88
CA GLN A 15 8.13 1.04 0.53
C GLN A 15 7.05 0.31 1.32
N GLY A 16 7.34 0.05 2.58
CA GLY A 16 6.36 -0.53 3.48
C GLY A 16 6.65 -1.97 3.87
N GLU A 17 7.47 -2.70 3.11
CA GLU A 17 7.72 -4.09 3.48
C GLU A 17 8.49 -4.20 4.80
N GLU A 18 9.25 -3.17 5.16
CA GLU A 18 9.99 -3.17 6.41
C GLU A 18 9.07 -3.10 7.63
N ILE A 19 7.84 -2.69 7.47
CA ILE A 19 6.86 -2.69 8.55
C ILE A 19 5.81 -3.78 8.37
N GLY A 20 6.03 -4.66 7.41
CA GLY A 20 5.13 -5.79 7.19
C GLY A 20 3.93 -5.50 6.30
N MET A 21 3.93 -4.38 5.58
CA MET A 21 2.84 -4.12 4.65
C MET A 21 2.74 -5.22 3.61
N THR A 22 1.51 -5.56 3.25
CA THR A 22 1.25 -6.55 2.22
C THR A 22 0.72 -5.87 0.96
N ASN A 23 0.63 -6.63 -0.11
CA ASN A 23 0.04 -6.16 -1.34
C ASN A 23 -1.46 -5.95 -1.12
N ASN A 24 -1.97 -4.80 -1.55
CA ASN A 24 -3.40 -4.54 -1.44
C ASN A 24 -4.12 -5.13 -2.63
N MET A 25 -4.74 -6.29 -2.44
CA MET A 25 -5.48 -6.97 -3.50
C MET A 25 -6.95 -6.53 -3.58
N ASN A 26 -7.34 -5.54 -2.76
CA ASN A 26 -8.71 -5.03 -2.76
C ASN A 26 -8.87 -3.76 -3.58
N ILE A 27 -8.08 -3.59 -4.60
CA ILE A 27 -8.20 -2.47 -5.53
C ILE A 27 -9.10 -2.92 -6.67
N SER A 28 -10.18 -2.17 -6.91
CA SER A 28 -11.09 -2.49 -8.01
C SER A 28 -10.47 -2.11 -9.34
N PHE A 29 -11.05 -2.63 -10.43
CA PHE A 29 -10.58 -2.24 -11.76
C PHE A 29 -10.73 -0.74 -11.97
N GLU A 30 -11.82 -0.16 -11.48
CA GLU A 30 -12.08 1.27 -11.61
C GLU A 30 -11.07 2.12 -10.85
N GLU A 31 -10.51 1.59 -9.78
CA GLU A 31 -9.50 2.28 -8.99
C GLU A 31 -8.08 2.10 -9.51
N THR A 32 -7.91 1.21 -10.46
CA THR A 32 -6.60 0.85 -10.99
C THR A 32 -5.97 2.03 -11.73
N GLN A 33 -4.75 2.35 -11.39
CA GLN A 33 -3.99 3.45 -11.98
C GLN A 33 -2.93 2.96 -12.97
N ASP A 34 -2.44 1.74 -12.78
CA ASP A 34 -1.37 1.21 -13.64
C ASP A 34 -1.90 0.92 -15.04
N PRO A 35 -1.34 1.55 -16.07
CA PRO A 35 -1.79 1.28 -17.45
C PRO A 35 -1.71 -0.19 -17.84
N SER A 36 -0.75 -0.94 -17.30
CA SER A 36 -0.66 -2.37 -17.58
C SER A 36 -1.87 -3.12 -17.06
N GLY A 37 -2.34 -2.76 -15.86
CA GLY A 37 -3.56 -3.36 -15.31
C GLY A 37 -4.78 -3.01 -16.13
N ILE A 38 -4.89 -1.75 -16.53
CA ILE A 38 -6.01 -1.29 -17.33
C ILE A 38 -6.08 -2.03 -18.66
N ARG A 39 -4.92 -2.23 -19.29
CA ARG A 39 -4.85 -2.93 -20.59
C ARG A 39 -5.27 -4.41 -20.48
N CYS A 40 -5.01 -5.03 -19.34
CA CYS A 40 -5.42 -6.42 -19.13
C CYS A 40 -6.92 -6.58 -18.93
N GLY A 41 -7.63 -5.52 -18.63
CA GLY A 41 -9.08 -5.51 -18.52
C GLY A 41 -9.58 -5.99 -17.17
N PRO A 42 -10.89 -5.87 -16.94
CA PRO A 42 -11.48 -6.12 -15.61
C PRO A 42 -11.36 -7.56 -15.12
N ASP A 43 -11.14 -8.52 -16.01
CA ASP A 43 -11.02 -9.90 -15.59
C ASP A 43 -9.61 -10.31 -15.20
N HIS A 44 -8.59 -9.55 -15.62
CA HIS A 44 -7.20 -9.94 -15.45
C HIS A 44 -6.31 -8.82 -14.92
N TYR A 45 -6.88 -7.67 -14.57
CA TYR A 45 -6.07 -6.51 -14.18
C TYR A 45 -5.18 -6.79 -12.97
N GLN A 46 -5.64 -7.63 -12.06
CA GLN A 46 -4.86 -7.92 -10.85
C GLN A 46 -3.55 -8.64 -11.16
N GLU A 47 -3.52 -9.39 -12.23
CA GLU A 47 -2.31 -10.11 -12.63
C GLU A 47 -1.29 -9.20 -13.28
N CYS A 48 -1.73 -8.09 -13.83
CA CYS A 48 -0.90 -7.20 -14.62
C CYS A 48 -0.52 -5.92 -13.89
N SER A 49 -1.29 -5.54 -12.88
CA SER A 49 -1.13 -4.25 -12.22
C SER A 49 -0.05 -4.28 -11.16
N ARG A 50 0.73 -3.21 -11.07
CA ARG A 50 1.70 -3.02 -10.00
C ARG A 50 1.12 -2.22 -8.84
N ASP A 51 -0.12 -1.78 -8.95
CA ASP A 51 -0.77 -0.96 -7.91
C ASP A 51 -0.77 -1.59 -6.53
N PRO A 52 -0.94 -2.91 -6.38
CA PRO A 52 -0.96 -3.51 -5.04
C PRO A 52 0.26 -3.21 -4.17
N VAL A 53 1.42 -2.94 -4.79
CA VAL A 53 2.64 -2.61 -4.05
C VAL A 53 2.91 -1.11 -4.01
N ARG A 54 2.03 -0.30 -4.58
CA ARG A 54 2.22 1.15 -4.71
C ARG A 54 1.21 1.96 -3.90
N THR A 55 0.51 1.31 -2.98
CA THR A 55 -0.44 1.97 -2.10
C THR A 55 0.30 2.84 -1.09
N PRO A 56 -0.38 3.84 -0.50
CA PRO A 56 0.27 4.75 0.44
C PRO A 56 0.92 4.02 1.62
N LEU A 57 2.07 4.52 2.05
CA LEU A 57 2.71 4.00 3.24
C LEU A 57 1.81 4.24 4.45
N GLN A 58 1.64 3.23 5.28
CA GLN A 58 0.75 3.26 6.41
C GLN A 58 1.48 3.77 7.64
N TRP A 59 1.17 5.00 8.06
CA TRP A 59 1.87 5.66 9.16
C TRP A 59 1.22 5.37 10.51
N ASN A 60 -0.10 5.37 10.55
CA ASN A 60 -0.86 5.15 11.78
C ASN A 60 -2.26 4.65 11.44
N SER A 61 -3.11 4.52 12.46
CA SER A 61 -4.48 4.08 12.28
C SER A 61 -5.49 5.17 12.65
N GLU A 62 -5.09 6.43 12.56
CA GLU A 62 -5.91 7.52 13.09
C GLU A 62 -6.95 8.04 12.11
N ASP A 63 -6.77 7.82 10.84
CA ASP A 63 -7.74 8.24 9.83
C ASP A 63 -7.70 7.31 8.62
N ASN A 64 -8.56 7.58 7.65
CA ASN A 64 -8.70 6.72 6.47
C ASN A 64 -7.55 6.85 5.48
N THR A 65 -6.61 7.73 5.70
CA THR A 65 -5.39 7.82 4.89
C THR A 65 -4.22 7.12 5.57
N ALA A 66 -4.46 6.47 6.71
CA ALA A 66 -3.43 5.87 7.53
C ALA A 66 -2.32 6.89 7.88
N GLY A 67 -2.71 8.14 8.07
CA GLY A 67 -1.78 9.22 8.42
C GLY A 67 -0.96 9.74 7.25
N PHE A 68 -1.23 9.29 6.03
CA PHE A 68 -0.45 9.74 4.88
C PHE A 68 -0.71 11.20 4.55
N SER A 69 -1.92 11.67 4.81
CA SER A 69 -2.29 13.06 4.57
C SER A 69 -2.78 13.70 5.86
N SER A 70 -2.47 14.97 6.04
CA SER A 70 -3.03 15.73 7.15
C SER A 70 -4.49 16.12 6.90
N ASN A 71 -4.95 16.01 5.68
CA ASN A 71 -6.34 16.26 5.34
C ASN A 71 -7.11 14.95 5.40
N ARG A 72 -7.95 14.78 6.42
CA ARG A 72 -8.68 13.54 6.64
C ARG A 72 -9.72 13.24 5.56
N SER A 73 -10.08 14.23 4.76
CA SER A 73 -11.01 14.04 3.66
C SER A 73 -10.30 13.76 2.35
N ALA A 74 -8.98 13.72 2.35
CA ALA A 74 -8.23 13.52 1.12
C ALA A 74 -8.43 12.10 0.58
N HIS A 75 -8.45 12.02 -0.74
CA HIS A 75 -8.42 10.73 -1.42
C HIS A 75 -7.00 10.46 -1.84
N THR A 76 -6.49 9.32 -1.46
CA THR A 76 -5.16 8.90 -1.89
C THR A 76 -5.23 8.38 -3.32
N TRP A 77 -4.07 8.34 -4.00
CA TRP A 77 -4.02 7.91 -5.41
C TRP A 77 -4.46 6.46 -5.59
N LEU A 78 -4.32 5.67 -4.55
CA LEU A 78 -4.80 4.29 -4.51
C LEU A 78 -5.39 4.06 -3.12
N PRO A 79 -6.30 3.09 -2.98
CA PRO A 79 -6.85 2.79 -1.66
C PRO A 79 -5.77 2.34 -0.69
N VAL A 80 -5.88 2.80 0.55
CA VAL A 80 -5.02 2.34 1.63
C VAL A 80 -5.42 0.91 1.99
N ASN A 81 -4.44 0.05 2.18
CA ASN A 81 -4.71 -1.33 2.59
C ASN A 81 -5.27 -1.34 4.01
N ALA A 82 -6.39 -1.99 4.21
CA ALA A 82 -7.10 -1.97 5.48
C ALA A 82 -6.31 -2.56 6.65
N ASP A 83 -5.23 -3.27 6.40
CA ASP A 83 -4.43 -3.85 7.47
C ASP A 83 -3.71 -2.79 8.34
N TYR A 84 -3.75 -1.51 7.93
CA TYR A 84 -3.24 -0.44 8.79
C TYR A 84 -3.98 -0.40 10.12
N LEU A 85 -5.23 -0.85 10.14
CA LEU A 85 -6.03 -0.91 11.37
C LEU A 85 -5.59 -2.05 12.27
N ASN A 86 -4.89 -3.03 11.74
CA ASN A 86 -4.45 -4.20 12.49
C ASN A 86 -2.98 -4.11 12.90
N GLY A 87 -2.47 -2.91 13.02
CA GLY A 87 -1.12 -2.69 13.50
C GLY A 87 -0.04 -2.70 12.44
N ILE A 88 -0.41 -2.82 11.17
CA ILE A 88 0.58 -2.74 10.10
C ILE A 88 0.77 -1.27 9.74
N ASN A 89 1.45 -0.55 10.61
CA ASN A 89 1.73 0.86 10.40
C ASN A 89 2.99 1.25 11.18
N VAL A 90 3.57 2.37 10.80
CA VAL A 90 4.83 2.83 11.36
C VAL A 90 4.72 3.07 12.86
N LYS A 91 3.61 3.66 13.29
CA LYS A 91 3.44 4.01 14.70
C LYS A 91 3.51 2.78 15.60
N VAL A 92 2.80 1.71 15.22
CA VAL A 92 2.80 0.47 16.01
C VAL A 92 4.16 -0.21 15.93
N ARG A 93 4.75 -0.30 14.74
CA ARG A 93 6.04 -0.96 14.57
C ARG A 93 7.15 -0.24 15.32
N GLU A 94 7.07 1.07 15.44
CA GLU A 94 8.03 1.83 16.23
C GLU A 94 7.99 1.44 17.70
N LEU A 95 6.83 1.07 18.22
CA LEU A 95 6.72 0.66 19.62
C LEU A 95 7.52 -0.63 19.90
N PHE A 96 7.70 -1.47 18.91
CA PHE A 96 8.42 -2.73 19.09
C PHE A 96 9.87 -2.66 18.66
N ARG A 97 10.29 -1.52 18.17
CA ARG A 97 11.60 -1.38 17.59
C ARG A 97 12.74 -1.55 18.59
N PHE A 98 12.51 -1.21 19.83
CA PHE A 98 13.52 -1.23 20.87
C PHE A 98 13.43 -2.46 21.77
N ASP A 99 12.62 -3.42 21.41
CA ASP A 99 12.42 -4.62 22.21
C ASP A 99 13.32 -5.76 21.79
N HIS A 100 14.35 -5.50 21.08
CA HIS A 100 15.25 -6.53 20.58
C HIS A 100 16.34 -6.85 21.56
#